data_081f119ff50d4d8722cacba589760da8
#
_entry.id   081f119ff50d4d8722cacba589760da8
#
_cell.length_a   1.000
_cell.length_b   1.000
_cell.length_c   1.000
_cell.angle_alpha   90.00
_cell.angle_beta   90.00
_cell.angle_gamma   90.00
#
_symmetry.space_group_name_H-M   'P 1'
#
loop_
_entity.id
_entity.type
_entity.pdbx_description
1 polymer ?
#
loop_
_entity_poly.entity_id
_entity_poly.type
_entity_poly.pdbx_seq_one_letter_code
_entity_poly.pdbx_strand_id
1 'polypeptide(L)'
;MKIGELARELGITAQAVRFYERAGLLHEPARTPSGYRVYGAAELKRVRFIRKAKELGFSLTEIGDILRMHDAGQVPCVQVMAIAERHLRETDAEIKRLRRFRAELSNAVGGWKRTKARAVTGNAICELIERTIDDNHWKPGRAAAQQARGNGRA
;
A
#
# COMPACT_ATOMS: atom_id res chain seq x y z
N MET A 1 2.15 -21.46 -22.29
CA MET A 1 3.31 -21.62 -21.36
C MET A 1 2.83 -22.13 -20.02
N LYS A 2 3.70 -22.78 -19.25
CA LYS A 2 3.40 -23.23 -17.87
C LYS A 2 3.50 -22.06 -16.89
N ILE A 3 2.91 -22.19 -15.69
CA ILE A 3 2.91 -21.14 -14.68
C ILE A 3 4.33 -20.65 -14.28
N GLY A 4 5.30 -21.55 -14.25
CA GLY A 4 6.70 -21.20 -13.95
C GLY A 4 7.37 -20.36 -15.04
N GLU A 5 7.02 -20.60 -16.29
CA GLU A 5 7.51 -19.84 -17.44
C GLU A 5 6.90 -18.43 -17.43
N LEU A 6 5.58 -18.35 -17.24
CA LEU A 6 4.86 -17.08 -17.09
C LEU A 6 5.43 -16.24 -15.94
N ALA A 7 5.63 -16.86 -14.79
CA ALA A 7 6.16 -16.20 -13.60
C ALA A 7 7.58 -15.65 -13.83
N ARG A 8 8.44 -16.44 -14.47
CA ARG A 8 9.82 -16.04 -14.81
C ARG A 8 9.85 -14.89 -15.80
N GLU A 9 9.05 -14.97 -16.88
CA GLU A 9 8.96 -13.92 -17.90
C GLU A 9 8.50 -12.57 -17.30
N LEU A 10 7.63 -12.62 -16.30
CA LEU A 10 7.07 -11.45 -15.66
C LEU A 10 7.84 -11.00 -14.41
N GLY A 11 8.87 -11.72 -13.98
CA GLY A 11 9.63 -11.43 -12.77
C GLY A 11 8.77 -11.48 -11.49
N ILE A 12 7.80 -12.40 -11.42
CA ILE A 12 6.93 -12.65 -10.26
C ILE A 12 7.02 -14.12 -9.85
N THR A 13 6.43 -14.45 -8.70
CA THR A 13 6.35 -15.84 -8.25
C THR A 13 5.14 -16.57 -8.85
N ALA A 14 5.23 -17.87 -9.02
CA ALA A 14 4.09 -18.70 -9.40
C ALA A 14 2.94 -18.59 -8.36
N GLN A 15 3.27 -18.32 -7.09
CA GLN A 15 2.28 -18.09 -6.05
C GLN A 15 1.50 -16.78 -6.28
N ALA A 16 2.16 -15.74 -6.77
CA ALA A 16 1.49 -14.49 -7.14
C ALA A 16 0.50 -14.70 -8.30
N VAL A 17 0.86 -15.50 -9.30
CA VAL A 17 -0.07 -15.85 -10.40
C VAL A 17 -1.29 -16.58 -9.85
N ARG A 18 -1.11 -17.61 -8.99
CA ARG A 18 -2.21 -18.33 -8.34
C ARG A 18 -3.08 -17.42 -7.46
N PHE A 19 -2.46 -16.43 -6.82
CA PHE A 19 -3.21 -15.44 -6.06
C PHE A 19 -4.10 -14.60 -6.98
N TYR A 20 -3.61 -14.14 -8.13
CA TYR A 20 -4.41 -13.38 -9.10
C TYR A 20 -5.56 -14.22 -9.69
N GLU A 21 -5.34 -15.52 -9.91
CA GLU A 21 -6.42 -16.44 -10.31
C GLU A 21 -7.53 -16.48 -9.23
N ARG A 22 -7.16 -16.76 -7.98
CA ARG A 22 -8.11 -16.84 -6.87
C ARG A 22 -8.83 -15.52 -6.59
N ALA A 23 -8.17 -14.40 -6.85
CA ALA A 23 -8.74 -13.06 -6.71
C ALA A 23 -9.64 -12.67 -7.90
N GLY A 24 -9.82 -13.55 -8.90
CA GLY A 24 -10.63 -13.28 -10.08
C GLY A 24 -10.03 -12.24 -11.03
N LEU A 25 -8.74 -11.93 -10.87
CA LEU A 25 -8.03 -10.99 -11.73
C LEU A 25 -7.54 -11.64 -13.02
N LEU A 26 -7.42 -12.96 -13.07
CA LEU A 26 -7.12 -13.76 -14.25
C LEU A 26 -8.32 -14.64 -14.57
N HIS A 27 -8.52 -14.90 -15.85
CA HIS A 27 -9.48 -15.92 -16.27
C HIS A 27 -8.96 -17.31 -15.88
N GLU A 28 -9.87 -18.26 -15.80
CA GLU A 28 -9.46 -19.65 -15.56
C GLU A 28 -8.56 -20.13 -16.71
N PRO A 29 -7.31 -20.57 -16.43
CA PRO A 29 -6.40 -20.98 -17.48
C PRO A 29 -6.86 -22.28 -18.14
N ALA A 30 -6.63 -22.39 -19.44
CA ALA A 30 -6.81 -23.66 -20.15
C ALA A 30 -5.97 -24.76 -19.49
N ARG A 31 -6.42 -26.01 -19.64
CA ARG A 31 -5.70 -27.18 -19.14
C ARG A 31 -5.29 -28.10 -20.28
N THR A 32 -4.11 -28.69 -20.14
CA THR A 32 -3.71 -29.80 -21.04
C THR A 32 -4.57 -31.03 -20.77
N PRO A 33 -4.60 -32.02 -21.68
CA PRO A 33 -5.23 -33.33 -21.41
C PRO A 33 -4.73 -34.00 -20.14
N SER A 34 -3.47 -33.74 -19.75
CA SER A 34 -2.84 -34.21 -18.50
C SER A 34 -3.15 -33.31 -17.28
N GLY A 35 -4.07 -32.32 -17.40
CA GLY A 35 -4.56 -31.51 -16.30
C GLY A 35 -3.70 -30.30 -15.90
N TYR A 36 -2.57 -30.05 -16.57
CA TYR A 36 -1.70 -28.90 -16.28
C TYR A 36 -2.28 -27.59 -16.82
N ARG A 37 -2.18 -26.51 -16.02
CA ARG A 37 -2.57 -25.15 -16.42
C ARG A 37 -1.66 -24.62 -17.52
N VAL A 38 -2.27 -24.04 -18.56
CA VAL A 38 -1.59 -23.40 -19.68
C VAL A 38 -2.04 -21.97 -19.80
N TYR A 39 -1.09 -21.06 -19.88
CA TYR A 39 -1.30 -19.62 -20.00
C TYR A 39 -0.90 -19.15 -21.39
N GLY A 40 -1.72 -18.30 -22.00
CA GLY A 40 -1.48 -17.72 -23.31
C GLY A 40 -1.01 -16.27 -23.25
N ALA A 41 -1.00 -15.65 -24.43
CA ALA A 41 -0.63 -14.24 -24.56
C ALA A 41 -1.62 -13.29 -23.85
N ALA A 42 -2.89 -13.67 -23.74
CA ALA A 42 -3.90 -12.89 -23.06
C ALA A 42 -3.62 -12.79 -21.55
N GLU A 43 -3.31 -13.92 -20.91
CA GLU A 43 -2.95 -13.95 -19.49
C GLU A 43 -1.65 -13.21 -19.23
N LEU A 44 -0.65 -13.35 -20.11
CA LEU A 44 0.60 -12.59 -20.03
C LEU A 44 0.35 -11.08 -20.08
N LYS A 45 -0.46 -10.61 -21.03
CA LYS A 45 -0.84 -9.20 -21.15
C LYS A 45 -1.58 -8.72 -19.90
N ARG A 46 -2.50 -9.52 -19.38
CA ARG A 46 -3.32 -9.21 -18.21
C ARG A 46 -2.47 -9.09 -16.94
N VAL A 47 -1.54 -10.01 -16.70
CA VAL A 47 -0.63 -9.93 -15.57
C VAL A 47 0.33 -8.73 -15.67
N ARG A 48 0.84 -8.42 -16.86
CA ARG A 48 1.63 -7.20 -17.08
C ARG A 48 0.85 -5.94 -16.72
N PHE A 49 -0.43 -5.87 -17.12
CA PHE A 49 -1.30 -4.77 -16.74
C PHE A 49 -1.49 -4.66 -15.23
N ILE A 50 -1.80 -5.78 -14.54
CA ILE A 50 -1.96 -5.82 -13.08
C ILE A 50 -0.71 -5.28 -12.39
N ARG A 51 0.49 -5.71 -12.81
CA ARG A 51 1.74 -5.21 -12.25
C ARG A 51 1.91 -3.71 -12.40
N LYS A 52 1.75 -3.20 -13.63
CA LYS A 52 1.89 -1.75 -13.89
C LYS A 52 0.89 -0.93 -13.10
N ALA A 53 -0.35 -1.37 -13.00
CA ALA A 53 -1.36 -0.69 -12.20
C ALA A 53 -1.00 -0.70 -10.71
N LYS A 54 -0.47 -1.80 -10.18
CA LYS A 54 0.03 -1.86 -8.79
C LYS A 54 1.21 -0.92 -8.54
N GLU A 55 2.15 -0.81 -9.47
CA GLU A 55 3.27 0.12 -9.39
C GLU A 55 2.80 1.59 -9.35
N LEU A 56 1.65 1.89 -9.97
CA LEU A 56 0.99 3.20 -9.91
C LEU A 56 0.11 3.39 -8.66
N GLY A 57 0.10 2.42 -7.75
CA GLY A 57 -0.64 2.50 -6.49
C GLY A 57 -2.10 2.06 -6.56
N PHE A 58 -2.56 1.49 -7.67
CA PHE A 58 -3.92 0.94 -7.76
C PHE A 58 -4.08 -0.27 -6.83
N SER A 59 -5.18 -0.31 -6.10
CA SER A 59 -5.56 -1.46 -5.31
C SER A 59 -6.00 -2.64 -6.19
N LEU A 60 -5.94 -3.85 -5.66
CA LEU A 60 -6.41 -5.03 -6.40
C LEU A 60 -7.91 -4.97 -6.72
N THR A 61 -8.71 -4.33 -5.87
CA THR A 61 -10.13 -4.10 -6.12
C THR A 61 -10.34 -3.18 -7.31
N GLU A 62 -9.65 -2.03 -7.35
CA GLU A 62 -9.69 -1.09 -8.47
C GLU A 62 -9.23 -1.73 -9.79
N ILE A 63 -8.16 -2.52 -9.73
CA ILE A 63 -7.65 -3.27 -10.87
C ILE A 63 -8.70 -4.27 -11.37
N GLY A 64 -9.36 -4.98 -10.45
CA GLY A 64 -10.44 -5.91 -10.77
C GLY A 64 -11.62 -5.22 -11.45
N ASP A 65 -12.03 -4.04 -10.98
CA ASP A 65 -13.09 -3.26 -11.59
C ASP A 65 -12.73 -2.85 -13.04
N ILE A 66 -11.51 -2.35 -13.23
CA ILE A 66 -11.01 -1.96 -14.55
C ILE A 66 -11.01 -3.16 -15.51
N LEU A 67 -10.54 -4.33 -15.04
CA LEU A 67 -10.50 -5.54 -15.84
C LEU A 67 -11.90 -6.06 -16.19
N ARG A 68 -12.87 -5.95 -15.27
CA ARG A 68 -14.28 -6.30 -15.55
C ARG A 68 -14.90 -5.39 -16.60
N MET A 69 -14.62 -4.08 -16.54
CA MET A 69 -15.07 -3.14 -17.58
C MET A 69 -14.50 -3.50 -18.95
N HIS A 70 -13.20 -3.82 -19.01
CA HIS A 70 -12.54 -4.26 -20.23
C HIS A 70 -13.17 -5.56 -20.78
N ASP A 71 -13.42 -6.54 -19.91
CA ASP A 71 -14.02 -7.83 -20.29
C ASP A 71 -15.48 -7.66 -20.80
N ALA A 72 -16.18 -6.62 -20.30
CA ALA A 72 -17.50 -6.21 -20.81
C ALA A 72 -17.45 -5.37 -22.10
N GLY A 73 -16.27 -5.21 -22.72
CA GLY A 73 -16.10 -4.43 -23.95
C GLY A 73 -16.14 -2.92 -23.75
N GLN A 74 -16.04 -2.44 -22.50
CA GLN A 74 -16.02 -1.02 -22.17
C GLN A 74 -14.59 -0.47 -22.23
N VAL A 75 -14.47 0.84 -22.45
CA VAL A 75 -13.19 1.54 -22.43
C VAL A 75 -12.98 2.16 -21.03
N PRO A 76 -12.09 1.62 -20.17
CA PRO A 76 -12.00 2.03 -18.77
C PRO A 76 -11.17 3.31 -18.53
N CYS A 77 -10.73 4.03 -19.58
CA CYS A 77 -9.80 5.16 -19.45
C CYS A 77 -10.29 6.27 -18.53
N VAL A 78 -11.60 6.60 -18.59
CA VAL A 78 -12.21 7.62 -17.71
C VAL A 78 -12.13 7.19 -16.25
N GLN A 79 -12.46 5.93 -15.97
CA GLN A 79 -12.39 5.36 -14.63
C GLN A 79 -10.95 5.32 -14.11
N VAL A 80 -10.01 4.91 -14.95
CA VAL A 80 -8.57 4.90 -14.61
C VAL A 80 -8.08 6.30 -14.25
N MET A 81 -8.46 7.31 -15.03
CA MET A 81 -8.08 8.70 -14.76
C MET A 81 -8.66 9.18 -13.42
N ALA A 82 -9.95 8.94 -13.15
CA ALA A 82 -10.60 9.33 -11.91
C ALA A 82 -9.95 8.70 -10.67
N ILE A 83 -9.56 7.41 -10.75
CA ILE A 83 -8.84 6.71 -9.69
C ILE A 83 -7.46 7.34 -9.48
N ALA A 84 -6.71 7.56 -10.55
CA ALA A 84 -5.35 8.14 -10.46
C ALA A 84 -5.39 9.55 -9.87
N GLU A 85 -6.32 10.39 -10.26
CA GLU A 85 -6.51 11.74 -9.70
C GLU A 85 -6.88 11.71 -8.22
N ARG A 86 -7.71 10.75 -7.79
CA ARG A 86 -8.00 10.56 -6.38
C ARG A 86 -6.74 10.17 -5.60
N HIS A 87 -5.96 9.20 -6.08
CA HIS A 87 -4.71 8.79 -5.45
C HIS A 87 -3.72 9.94 -5.36
N LEU A 88 -3.65 10.80 -6.40
CA LEU A 88 -2.80 11.98 -6.39
C LEU A 88 -3.21 12.95 -5.27
N ARG A 89 -4.52 13.26 -5.14
CA ARG A 89 -5.02 14.11 -4.05
C ARG A 89 -4.76 13.54 -2.66
N GLU A 90 -4.94 12.23 -2.48
CA GLU A 90 -4.65 11.54 -1.22
C GLU A 90 -3.16 11.59 -0.88
N THR A 91 -2.29 11.40 -1.88
CA THR A 91 -0.83 11.48 -1.72
C THR A 91 -0.40 12.90 -1.35
N ASP A 92 -0.95 13.93 -1.99
CA ASP A 92 -0.66 15.33 -1.65
C ASP A 92 -1.09 15.67 -0.22
N ALA A 93 -2.24 15.19 0.22
CA ALA A 93 -2.71 15.35 1.59
C ALA A 93 -1.78 14.65 2.60
N GLU A 94 -1.31 13.44 2.27
CA GLU A 94 -0.37 12.70 3.10
C GLU A 94 1.01 13.38 3.17
N ILE A 95 1.51 13.91 2.07
CA ILE A 95 2.76 14.70 2.05
C ILE A 95 2.64 15.92 2.98
N LYS A 96 1.52 16.65 2.91
CA LYS A 96 1.27 17.80 3.80
C LYS A 96 1.23 17.38 5.27
N ARG A 97 0.57 16.26 5.56
CA ARG A 97 0.50 15.69 6.91
C ARG A 97 1.88 15.31 7.45
N LEU A 98 2.67 14.61 6.64
CA LEU A 98 4.02 14.19 7.01
C LEU A 98 4.98 15.36 7.20
N ARG A 99 4.89 16.40 6.36
CA ARG A 99 5.67 17.64 6.54
C ARG A 99 5.35 18.34 7.86
N ARG A 100 4.08 18.42 8.23
CA ARG A 100 3.64 18.99 9.51
C ARG A 100 4.19 18.16 10.69
N PHE A 101 4.01 16.84 10.65
CA PHE A 101 4.54 15.94 11.66
C PHE A 101 6.07 16.05 11.81
N ARG A 102 6.79 16.13 10.67
CA ARG A 102 8.24 16.35 10.69
C ARG A 102 8.61 17.65 11.38
N ALA A 103 7.89 18.74 11.14
CA ALA A 103 8.15 20.03 11.79
C ALA A 103 7.92 19.94 13.31
N GLU A 104 6.81 19.33 13.74
CA GLU A 104 6.50 19.09 15.16
C GLU A 104 7.58 18.26 15.85
N LEU A 105 8.00 17.16 15.24
CA LEU A 105 9.05 16.30 15.75
C LEU A 105 10.41 17.03 15.81
N SER A 106 10.74 17.81 14.78
CA SER A 106 11.97 18.63 14.77
C SER A 106 11.99 19.65 15.90
N ASN A 107 10.86 20.29 16.16
CA ASN A 107 10.71 21.24 17.28
C ASN A 107 10.88 20.54 18.63
N ALA A 108 10.26 19.37 18.81
CA ALA A 108 10.40 18.56 20.00
C ALA A 108 11.86 18.16 20.25
N VAL A 109 12.53 17.60 19.23
CA VAL A 109 13.96 17.23 19.31
C VAL A 109 14.84 18.43 19.61
N GLY A 110 14.58 19.58 18.98
CA GLY A 110 15.31 20.83 19.27
C GLY A 110 15.12 21.30 20.72
N GLY A 111 13.90 21.18 21.24
CA GLY A 111 13.60 21.45 22.65
C GLY A 111 14.36 20.51 23.61
N TRP A 112 14.30 19.21 23.33
CA TRP A 112 14.99 18.19 24.12
C TRP A 112 16.51 18.37 24.17
N LYS A 113 17.13 18.73 23.03
CA LYS A 113 18.57 19.03 22.97
C LYS A 113 18.99 20.22 23.84
N ARG A 114 18.10 21.21 24.00
CA ARG A 114 18.34 22.37 24.87
C ARG A 114 18.09 22.08 26.33
N THR A 115 17.29 21.08 26.64
CA THR A 115 17.02 20.65 28.00
C THR A 115 18.19 19.78 28.48
N LYS A 116 19.00 20.27 29.42
CA LYS A 116 20.02 19.44 30.07
C LYS A 116 19.28 18.25 30.70
N ALA A 117 19.71 17.04 30.37
CA ALA A 117 19.18 15.82 30.96
C ALA A 117 19.38 15.93 32.51
N ARG A 118 18.30 16.22 33.21
CA ARG A 118 18.26 16.09 34.68
C ARG A 118 18.03 14.62 34.97
N ALA A 119 18.73 14.13 35.99
CA ALA A 119 18.47 12.79 36.50
C ALA A 119 16.98 12.67 36.80
N VAL A 120 16.35 11.63 36.26
CA VAL A 120 14.92 11.35 36.47
C VAL A 120 14.69 11.09 37.94
N THR A 121 14.08 12.04 38.63
CA THR A 121 13.62 11.90 40.01
C THR A 121 12.09 11.76 39.95
N GLY A 122 11.60 10.53 40.15
CA GLY A 122 10.16 10.28 40.24
C GLY A 122 9.68 9.11 39.39
N ASN A 123 8.35 8.97 39.26
CA ASN A 123 7.68 7.91 38.52
C ASN A 123 7.63 8.11 37.00
N ALA A 124 8.35 9.09 36.46
CA ALA A 124 8.37 9.36 35.03
C ALA A 124 9.10 8.23 34.27
N ILE A 125 8.51 7.72 33.19
CA ILE A 125 9.16 6.77 32.30
C ILE A 125 10.18 7.50 31.42
N CYS A 126 9.77 8.65 30.85
CA CYS A 126 10.63 9.53 30.07
C CYS A 126 10.14 10.99 30.18
N GLU A 127 10.80 11.80 30.93
CA GLU A 127 10.43 13.21 31.20
C GLU A 127 10.34 14.04 29.90
N LEU A 128 11.18 13.76 28.91
CA LEU A 128 11.14 14.47 27.61
C LEU A 128 9.82 14.26 26.88
N ILE A 129 9.33 13.02 26.83
CA ILE A 129 8.07 12.69 26.15
C ILE A 129 6.88 13.22 26.96
N GLU A 130 6.90 13.00 28.29
CA GLU A 130 5.81 13.38 29.17
C GLU A 130 5.58 14.89 29.19
N ARG A 131 6.63 15.70 29.26
CA ARG A 131 6.53 17.17 29.14
C ARG A 131 6.00 17.62 27.78
N THR A 132 6.29 16.92 26.70
CA THR A 132 5.78 17.24 25.35
C THR A 132 4.26 17.02 25.26
N ILE A 133 3.72 16.08 26.03
CA ILE A 133 2.27 15.80 26.09
C ILE A 133 1.53 16.85 26.91
N ASP A 134 2.14 17.34 27.99
CA ASP A 134 1.53 18.33 28.92
C ASP A 134 1.37 19.73 28.30
N ASP A 135 2.19 20.07 27.30
CA ASP A 135 2.12 21.34 26.58
C ASP A 135 0.91 21.44 25.61
N ASN A 136 -0.19 20.79 25.87
CA ASN A 136 -1.56 20.91 25.30
C ASN A 136 -1.67 21.22 23.77
N HIS A 137 -0.57 21.12 23.04
CA HIS A 137 -0.47 21.36 21.58
C HIS A 137 -0.18 20.09 20.78
N TRP A 138 0.07 18.96 21.44
CA TRP A 138 0.29 17.70 20.75
C TRP A 138 -1.03 17.08 20.30
N LYS A 139 -1.37 17.23 19.03
CA LYS A 139 -2.39 16.40 18.38
C LYS A 139 -1.70 15.21 17.71
N PRO A 140 -1.86 13.97 18.20
CA PRO A 140 -1.23 12.82 17.56
C PRO A 140 -1.67 12.73 16.12
N GLY A 141 -0.72 12.83 15.20
CA GLY A 141 -0.98 12.57 13.79
C GLY A 141 -1.51 11.14 13.62
N ARG A 142 -2.41 10.92 12.67
CA ARG A 142 -3.07 9.62 12.42
C ARG A 142 -2.14 8.41 12.23
N ALA A 143 -0.83 8.61 12.09
CA ALA A 143 0.17 7.54 12.02
C ALA A 143 0.21 6.69 13.29
N ALA A 144 0.04 7.28 14.47
CA ALA A 144 -0.01 6.56 15.75
C ALA A 144 -1.27 5.66 15.86
N ALA A 145 -2.38 6.07 15.27
CA ALA A 145 -3.63 5.29 15.28
C ALA A 145 -3.58 4.06 14.34
N GLN A 146 -2.75 4.08 13.31
CA GLN A 146 -2.60 2.97 12.38
C GLN A 146 -1.69 1.87 12.92
N GLN A 147 -0.64 2.22 13.67
CA GLN A 147 0.22 1.25 14.34
C GLN A 147 -0.51 0.49 15.47
N ALA A 148 -1.41 1.16 16.18
CA ALA A 148 -2.23 0.52 17.21
C ALA A 148 -3.24 -0.52 16.66
N ARG A 149 -3.66 -0.39 15.39
CA ARG A 149 -4.56 -1.35 14.72
C ARG A 149 -3.83 -2.52 14.06
N GLY A 150 -2.52 -2.43 13.84
CA GLY A 150 -1.69 -3.46 13.22
C GLY A 150 -1.21 -4.55 14.17
N ASN A 151 -1.17 -4.29 15.48
CA ASN A 151 -0.66 -5.22 16.49
C ASN A 151 -1.75 -6.07 17.20
N GLY A 152 -2.97 -6.05 16.73
CA GLY A 152 -4.12 -6.73 17.35
C GLY A 152 -4.59 -8.00 16.63
N ARG A 153 -3.72 -8.72 15.91
CA ARG A 153 -4.00 -10.09 15.44
C ARG A 153 -2.76 -10.96 15.57
N ALA A 154 -2.59 -11.53 16.74
CA ALA A 154 -1.95 -12.83 16.93
C ALA A 154 -3.04 -13.91 16.87
#